data_9cd1319c7063740967ba8a2fcc4fb689
#
_entry.id   9cd1319c7063740967ba8a2fcc4fb689
#
_cell.length_a   1.000
_cell.length_b   1.000
_cell.length_c   1.000
_cell.angle_alpha   90.00
_cell.angle_beta   90.00
_cell.angle_gamma   90.00
#
_symmetry.space_group_name_H-M   'P 1'
#
loop_
_entity.id
_entity.type
_entity.pdbx_description
1 polymer ?
#
loop_
_entity_poly.entity_id
_entity_poly.type
_entity_poly.pdbx_seq_one_letter_code
_entity_poly.pdbx_strand_id
1 'polypeptide(L)'
;ADLTVTCMEENIYRVISGSAVRTHDKHHILSNINGSIEFNDITEEFVCLGVFGPKSRQLLTDLVGNEFETRMFPFGTGKHLNLQGVSIWFQRLSYVGELGWELYIPMLQAKTIYHYLMEAGISHDLIHAGAHAMDIMRMEKMYLHWGHDISPEENPFEAGLGFAVRLKKEE
;
A
#
# COMPACT_ATOMS: atom_id res chain seq x y z
N ALA A 1 -12.81 2.62 -9.93
CA ALA A 1 -11.41 2.34 -9.56
C ALA A 1 -11.30 2.10 -8.06
N ASP A 2 -10.37 1.27 -7.65
CA ASP A 2 -9.98 1.08 -6.26
C ASP A 2 -8.58 1.69 -6.08
N LEU A 3 -8.50 2.72 -5.23
CA LEU A 3 -7.33 3.57 -5.09
C LEU A 3 -7.00 3.77 -3.61
N THR A 4 -5.71 3.79 -3.30
CA THR A 4 -5.22 4.33 -2.03
C THR A 4 -4.74 5.76 -2.26
N VAL A 5 -5.36 6.72 -1.56
CA VAL A 5 -4.96 8.13 -1.60
C VAL A 5 -4.36 8.51 -0.25
N THR A 6 -3.10 8.90 -0.26
CA THR A 6 -2.36 9.29 0.93
C THR A 6 -1.99 10.77 0.85
N CYS A 7 -2.40 11.55 1.85
CA CYS A 7 -1.92 12.90 2.04
C CYS A 7 -0.47 12.82 2.57
N MET A 8 0.49 13.20 1.73
CA MET A 8 1.92 13.17 2.07
C MET A 8 2.34 14.42 2.84
N GLU A 9 1.86 15.57 2.37
CA GLU A 9 2.07 16.91 2.92
C GLU A 9 0.86 17.77 2.56
N GLU A 10 0.82 18.99 3.05
CA GLU A 10 -0.19 19.96 2.63
C GLU A 10 -0.14 20.13 1.10
N ASN A 11 -1.26 19.83 0.43
CA ASN A 11 -1.41 19.89 -1.04
C ASN A 11 -0.59 18.85 -1.85
N ILE A 12 0.03 17.85 -1.19
CA ILE A 12 0.73 16.77 -1.89
C ILE A 12 0.07 15.44 -1.57
N TYR A 13 -0.41 14.76 -2.59
CA TYR A 13 -1.10 13.49 -2.48
C TYR A 13 -0.42 12.41 -3.31
N ARG A 14 -0.25 11.24 -2.72
CA ARG A 14 0.17 10.03 -3.44
C ARG A 14 -1.07 9.19 -3.72
N VAL A 15 -1.24 8.83 -4.99
CA VAL A 15 -2.29 7.91 -5.44
C VAL A 15 -1.64 6.61 -5.85
N ILE A 16 -2.17 5.50 -5.34
CA ILE A 16 -1.71 4.14 -5.66
C ILE A 16 -2.90 3.39 -6.22
N SER A 17 -2.72 2.79 -7.38
CA SER A 17 -3.70 1.94 -8.04
C SER A 17 -3.10 0.60 -8.45
N GLY A 18 -3.93 -0.35 -8.85
CA GLY A 18 -3.48 -1.63 -9.36
C GLY A 18 -2.67 -1.48 -10.66
N SER A 19 -1.56 -2.20 -10.77
CA SER A 19 -0.67 -2.13 -11.94
C SER A 19 -1.38 -2.47 -13.26
N ALA A 20 -2.36 -3.37 -13.23
CA ALA A 20 -3.15 -3.79 -14.41
C ALA A 20 -4.01 -2.66 -14.98
N VAL A 21 -4.40 -1.68 -14.16
CA VAL A 21 -5.29 -0.56 -14.53
C VAL A 21 -4.58 0.79 -14.62
N ARG A 22 -3.23 0.82 -14.49
CA ARG A 22 -2.40 2.04 -14.51
C ARG A 22 -2.79 3.02 -15.62
N THR A 23 -2.90 2.54 -16.86
CA THR A 23 -3.20 3.40 -18.01
C THR A 23 -4.60 4.00 -17.93
N HIS A 24 -5.58 3.19 -17.53
CA HIS A 24 -6.96 3.63 -17.33
C HIS A 24 -7.05 4.70 -16.25
N ASP A 25 -6.47 4.44 -15.08
CA ASP A 25 -6.57 5.34 -13.93
C ASP A 25 -5.80 6.64 -14.15
N LYS A 26 -4.61 6.56 -14.77
CA LYS A 26 -3.86 7.74 -15.20
C LYS A 26 -4.68 8.62 -16.15
N HIS A 27 -5.31 8.02 -17.15
CA HIS A 27 -6.16 8.75 -18.09
C HIS A 27 -7.35 9.40 -17.37
N HIS A 28 -8.01 8.66 -16.47
CA HIS A 28 -9.13 9.17 -15.70
C HIS A 28 -8.72 10.38 -14.84
N ILE A 29 -7.62 10.28 -14.12
CA ILE A 29 -7.11 11.38 -13.29
C ILE A 29 -6.81 12.61 -14.16
N LEU A 30 -6.01 12.45 -15.22
CA LEU A 30 -5.63 13.56 -16.10
C LEU A 30 -6.81 14.24 -16.78
N SER A 31 -7.88 13.50 -17.05
CA SER A 31 -9.10 14.05 -17.66
C SER A 31 -9.96 14.84 -16.67
N ASN A 32 -9.75 14.69 -15.37
CA ASN A 32 -10.59 15.29 -14.33
C ASN A 32 -9.86 16.32 -13.45
N ILE A 33 -8.53 16.43 -13.54
CA ILE A 33 -7.79 17.51 -12.88
C ILE A 33 -7.77 18.78 -13.74
N ASN A 34 -7.69 19.92 -13.09
CA ASN A 34 -7.53 21.21 -13.77
C ASN A 34 -6.05 21.62 -13.84
N GLY A 35 -5.74 22.65 -14.63
CA GLY A 35 -4.37 23.10 -14.88
C GLY A 35 -3.60 23.66 -13.67
N SER A 36 -4.22 23.73 -12.50
CA SER A 36 -3.55 24.13 -11.24
C SER A 36 -2.95 22.94 -10.48
N ILE A 37 -3.21 21.72 -10.93
CA ILE A 37 -2.73 20.48 -10.30
C ILE A 37 -1.64 19.89 -11.18
N GLU A 38 -0.46 19.70 -10.60
CA GLU A 38 0.64 18.97 -11.22
C GLU A 38 0.45 17.47 -10.99
N PHE A 39 0.58 16.67 -12.04
CA PHE A 39 0.49 15.21 -11.99
C PHE A 39 1.81 14.60 -12.45
N ASN A 40 2.41 13.80 -11.55
CA ASN A 40 3.66 13.08 -11.81
C ASN A 40 3.44 11.56 -11.66
N ASP A 41 3.70 10.81 -12.71
CA ASP A 41 3.69 9.35 -12.68
C ASP A 41 5.07 8.82 -12.28
N ILE A 42 5.21 8.44 -11.02
CA ILE A 42 6.46 7.97 -10.40
C ILE A 42 6.51 6.44 -10.27
N THR A 43 5.66 5.71 -10.98
CA THR A 43 5.54 4.24 -10.88
C THR A 43 6.88 3.51 -11.05
N GLU A 44 7.71 3.95 -11.97
CA GLU A 44 9.01 3.33 -12.27
C GLU A 44 10.12 3.70 -11.27
N GLU A 45 9.85 4.62 -10.35
CA GLU A 45 10.84 5.08 -9.37
C GLU A 45 10.88 4.20 -8.12
N PHE A 46 9.83 3.40 -7.89
CA PHE A 46 9.67 2.62 -6.67
C PHE A 46 9.30 1.17 -6.93
N VAL A 47 9.71 0.32 -5.99
CA VAL A 47 9.20 -1.05 -5.82
C VAL A 47 8.39 -1.08 -4.53
N CYS A 48 7.20 -1.68 -4.58
CA CYS A 48 6.41 -1.95 -3.40
C CYS A 48 6.64 -3.39 -2.93
N LEU A 49 7.11 -3.55 -1.69
CA LEU A 49 7.19 -4.84 -1.01
C LEU A 49 6.20 -4.88 0.16
N GLY A 50 5.32 -5.88 0.18
CA GLY A 50 4.46 -6.14 1.33
C GLY A 50 5.15 -7.03 2.36
N VAL A 51 5.17 -6.61 3.63
CA VAL A 51 5.64 -7.39 4.78
C VAL A 51 4.45 -7.61 5.70
N PHE A 52 3.84 -8.78 5.62
CA PHE A 52 2.59 -9.09 6.30
C PHE A 52 2.71 -10.33 7.19
N GLY A 53 1.86 -10.41 8.20
CA GLY A 53 1.75 -11.53 9.12
C GLY A 53 1.99 -11.13 10.58
N PRO A 54 1.77 -12.06 11.52
CA PRO A 54 1.77 -11.76 12.96
C PRO A 54 3.14 -11.31 13.48
N LYS A 55 4.25 -11.70 12.84
CA LYS A 55 5.62 -11.33 13.20
C LYS A 55 6.15 -10.11 12.43
N SER A 56 5.38 -9.53 11.51
CA SER A 56 5.82 -8.40 10.68
C SER A 56 6.26 -7.19 11.51
N ARG A 57 5.51 -6.88 12.58
CA ARG A 57 5.86 -5.81 13.50
C ARG A 57 7.21 -6.04 14.18
N GLN A 58 7.43 -7.25 14.70
CA GLN A 58 8.67 -7.58 15.40
C GLN A 58 9.85 -7.48 14.45
N LEU A 59 9.75 -8.09 13.26
CA LEU A 59 10.78 -7.99 12.22
C LEU A 59 11.13 -6.53 11.91
N LEU A 60 10.13 -5.70 11.63
CA LEU A 60 10.37 -4.30 11.26
C LEU A 60 10.88 -3.47 12.45
N THR A 61 10.48 -3.80 13.68
CA THR A 61 11.02 -3.16 14.89
C THR A 61 12.51 -3.48 15.09
N ASP A 62 12.89 -4.73 14.87
CA ASP A 62 14.29 -5.15 15.00
C ASP A 62 15.19 -4.50 13.93
N LEU A 63 14.64 -4.18 12.76
CA LEU A 63 15.35 -3.57 11.64
C LEU A 63 15.45 -2.05 11.70
N VAL A 64 14.41 -1.37 12.19
CA VAL A 64 14.27 0.08 12.09
C VAL A 64 14.17 0.73 13.48
N GLY A 65 13.67 0.00 14.48
CA GLY A 65 13.43 0.52 15.84
C GLY A 65 11.94 0.56 16.20
N ASN A 66 11.63 1.16 17.36
CA ASN A 66 10.32 1.12 18.01
C ASN A 66 9.21 1.91 17.31
N GLU A 67 9.42 2.32 16.05
CA GLU A 67 8.47 3.10 15.26
C GLU A 67 7.18 2.35 14.91
N PHE A 68 7.18 1.00 15.00
CA PHE A 68 6.10 0.14 14.53
C PHE A 68 5.02 -0.19 15.57
N GLU A 69 5.10 0.35 16.78
CA GLU A 69 4.03 0.21 17.76
C GLU A 69 2.71 0.82 17.26
N THR A 70 1.58 0.21 17.66
CA THR A 70 0.25 0.61 17.15
C THR A 70 -0.07 2.08 17.43
N ARG A 71 0.38 2.62 18.55
CA ARG A 71 0.16 4.04 18.91
C ARG A 71 1.02 4.98 18.07
N MET A 72 2.21 4.54 17.70
CA MET A 72 3.17 5.33 16.91
C MET A 72 2.94 5.22 15.41
N PHE A 73 2.34 4.11 14.98
CA PHE A 73 2.04 3.84 13.58
C PHE A 73 0.59 3.32 13.45
N PRO A 74 -0.42 4.18 13.53
CA PRO A 74 -1.82 3.79 13.37
C PRO A 74 -2.12 3.21 11.98
N PHE A 75 -3.14 2.38 11.87
CA PHE A 75 -3.62 1.86 10.59
C PHE A 75 -4.02 3.01 9.65
N GLY A 76 -3.74 2.87 8.35
CA GLY A 76 -4.03 3.88 7.34
C GLY A 76 -3.04 5.05 7.31
N THR A 77 -1.99 5.03 8.15
CA THR A 77 -0.95 6.05 8.14
C THR A 77 0.32 5.57 7.45
N GLY A 78 1.17 6.51 7.07
CA GLY A 78 2.48 6.21 6.51
C GLY A 78 3.52 7.23 6.95
N LYS A 79 4.79 6.85 6.89
CA LYS A 79 5.92 7.71 7.19
C LYS A 79 7.21 7.24 6.53
N HIS A 80 8.11 8.18 6.30
CA HIS A 80 9.46 7.86 5.89
C HIS A 80 10.28 7.38 7.08
N LEU A 81 10.91 6.20 6.93
CA LEU A 81 11.87 5.66 7.90
C LEU A 81 13.14 5.25 7.17
N ASN A 82 14.24 5.25 7.89
CA ASN A 82 15.54 4.86 7.33
C ASN A 82 15.78 3.36 7.58
N LEU A 83 16.08 2.64 6.51
CA LEU A 83 16.52 1.25 6.56
C LEU A 83 17.82 1.11 5.76
N GLN A 84 18.93 0.77 6.42
CA GLN A 84 20.24 0.63 5.79
C GLN A 84 20.71 1.90 5.02
N GLY A 85 20.43 3.07 5.55
CA GLY A 85 20.79 4.35 4.92
C GLY A 85 19.81 4.78 3.80
N VAL A 86 18.78 3.98 3.50
CA VAL A 86 17.78 4.26 2.48
C VAL A 86 16.51 4.81 3.13
N SER A 87 16.05 5.97 2.68
CA SER A 87 14.74 6.52 3.08
C SER A 87 13.63 5.76 2.34
N ILE A 88 12.82 5.04 3.08
CA ILE A 88 11.72 4.21 2.55
C ILE A 88 10.42 4.75 3.12
N TRP A 89 9.39 4.85 2.29
CA TRP A 89 8.04 5.09 2.76
C TRP A 89 7.41 3.78 3.21
N PHE A 90 7.07 3.71 4.48
CA PHE A 90 6.31 2.63 5.06
C PHE A 90 4.86 3.07 5.20
N GLN A 91 3.93 2.28 4.72
CA GLN A 91 2.50 2.53 4.85
C GLN A 91 1.81 1.36 5.53
N ARG A 92 1.10 1.64 6.62
CA ARG A 92 0.38 0.59 7.35
C ARG A 92 -0.97 0.34 6.70
N LEU A 93 -0.92 -0.46 5.66
CA LEU A 93 -2.05 -1.01 4.92
C LEU A 93 -1.85 -2.50 4.73
N SER A 94 -2.91 -3.22 4.42
CA SER A 94 -2.85 -4.65 4.11
C SER A 94 -3.99 -5.04 3.18
N TYR A 95 -3.64 -5.49 2.00
CA TYR A 95 -4.61 -6.10 1.08
C TYR A 95 -4.95 -7.54 1.48
N VAL A 96 -4.07 -8.21 2.21
CA VAL A 96 -4.27 -9.59 2.68
C VAL A 96 -4.97 -9.68 4.03
N GLY A 97 -5.33 -8.55 4.64
CA GLY A 97 -6.03 -8.50 5.93
C GLY A 97 -5.22 -8.96 7.14
N GLU A 98 -3.91 -9.10 6.99
CA GLU A 98 -2.98 -9.40 8.08
C GLU A 98 -2.29 -8.13 8.58
N LEU A 99 -1.74 -8.19 9.78
CA LEU A 99 -0.86 -7.13 10.29
C LEU A 99 0.31 -6.94 9.34
N GLY A 100 0.61 -5.71 8.95
CA GLY A 100 1.75 -5.46 8.09
C GLY A 100 1.85 -4.07 7.52
N TRP A 101 2.83 -3.93 6.66
CA TRP A 101 3.18 -2.67 5.99
C TRP A 101 3.55 -2.91 4.54
N GLU A 102 3.22 -1.95 3.71
CA GLU A 102 3.76 -1.78 2.37
C GLU A 102 4.98 -0.87 2.45
N LEU A 103 6.08 -1.32 1.84
CA LEU A 103 7.36 -0.63 1.79
C LEU A 103 7.60 -0.13 0.37
N TYR A 104 7.58 1.18 0.18
CA TYR A 104 7.87 1.82 -1.12
C TYR A 104 9.35 2.20 -1.16
N ILE A 105 10.11 1.35 -1.81
CA ILE A 105 11.57 1.36 -1.85
C ILE A 105 12.01 1.97 -3.17
N PRO A 106 12.93 2.96 -3.17
CA PRO A 106 13.48 3.46 -4.43
C PRO A 106 14.05 2.33 -5.27
N MET A 107 13.74 2.32 -6.56
CA MET A 107 14.01 1.22 -7.50
C MET A 107 15.46 0.73 -7.44
N LEU A 108 16.42 1.66 -7.40
CA LEU A 108 17.85 1.33 -7.40
C LEU A 108 18.31 0.57 -6.16
N GLN A 109 17.62 0.74 -5.02
CA GLN A 109 17.93 0.10 -3.74
C GLN A 109 17.07 -1.14 -3.47
N ALA A 110 16.06 -1.40 -4.28
CA ALA A 110 15.06 -2.43 -4.02
C ALA A 110 15.67 -3.82 -3.81
N LYS A 111 16.63 -4.22 -4.64
CA LYS A 111 17.31 -5.51 -4.53
C LYS A 111 18.10 -5.64 -3.22
N THR A 112 18.83 -4.62 -2.83
CA THR A 112 19.63 -4.60 -1.59
C THR A 112 18.72 -4.69 -0.37
N ILE A 113 17.66 -3.88 -0.32
CA ILE A 113 16.69 -3.87 0.79
C ILE A 113 15.95 -5.21 0.86
N TYR A 114 15.56 -5.78 -0.29
CA TYR A 114 14.92 -7.09 -0.33
C TYR A 114 15.81 -8.19 0.29
N HIS A 115 17.09 -8.28 -0.09
CA HIS A 115 18.02 -9.26 0.49
C HIS A 115 18.19 -9.06 2.00
N TYR A 116 18.32 -7.81 2.42
CA TYR A 116 18.43 -7.48 3.84
C TYR A 116 17.19 -7.89 4.63
N LEU A 117 15.99 -7.63 4.11
CA LEU A 117 14.74 -8.07 4.71
C LEU A 117 14.65 -9.61 4.81
N MET A 118 15.05 -10.32 3.75
CA MET A 118 15.02 -11.79 3.75
C MET A 118 16.01 -12.39 4.72
N GLU A 119 17.23 -11.86 4.82
CA GLU A 119 18.25 -12.33 5.77
C GLU A 119 17.79 -12.11 7.23
N ALA A 120 17.37 -10.90 7.57
CA ALA A 120 16.85 -10.61 8.89
C ALA A 120 15.56 -11.38 9.22
N GLY A 121 14.76 -11.66 8.21
CA GLY A 121 13.50 -12.37 8.32
C GLY A 121 13.62 -13.85 8.72
N ILE A 122 14.81 -14.46 8.59
CA ILE A 122 15.02 -15.88 8.93
C ILE A 122 14.62 -16.16 10.38
N SER A 123 15.00 -15.30 11.31
CA SER A 123 14.68 -15.44 12.74
C SER A 123 13.19 -15.19 13.06
N HIS A 124 12.45 -14.68 12.12
CA HIS A 124 11.01 -14.35 12.22
C HIS A 124 10.13 -15.29 11.39
N ASP A 125 10.70 -16.37 10.82
CA ASP A 125 10.02 -17.30 9.92
C ASP A 125 9.42 -16.60 8.68
N LEU A 126 10.11 -15.58 8.18
CA LEU A 126 9.70 -14.88 6.95
C LEU A 126 9.81 -15.82 5.76
N ILE A 127 8.75 -15.92 4.99
CA ILE A 127 8.69 -16.70 3.76
C ILE A 127 8.22 -15.86 2.59
N HIS A 128 8.56 -16.31 1.40
CA HIS A 128 8.00 -15.73 0.17
C HIS A 128 6.52 -16.09 0.01
N ALA A 129 5.71 -15.10 -0.35
CA ALA A 129 4.33 -15.32 -0.74
C ALA A 129 4.12 -14.74 -2.15
N GLY A 130 3.63 -15.55 -3.06
CA GLY A 130 3.32 -15.13 -4.43
C GLY A 130 1.91 -14.57 -4.57
N ALA A 131 1.58 -14.10 -5.77
CA ALA A 131 0.29 -13.49 -6.08
C ALA A 131 -0.92 -14.41 -5.77
N HIS A 132 -0.81 -15.72 -6.00
CA HIS A 132 -1.89 -16.65 -5.67
C HIS A 132 -2.12 -16.77 -4.17
N ALA A 133 -1.06 -16.78 -3.35
CA ALA A 133 -1.21 -16.79 -1.90
C ALA A 133 -1.88 -15.50 -1.41
N MET A 134 -1.47 -14.35 -1.95
CA MET A 134 -2.08 -13.04 -1.66
C MET A 134 -3.57 -13.03 -2.01
N ASP A 135 -3.94 -13.59 -3.16
CA ASP A 135 -5.32 -13.65 -3.63
C ASP A 135 -6.20 -14.54 -2.72
N ILE A 136 -5.69 -15.69 -2.28
CA ILE A 136 -6.39 -16.55 -1.32
C ILE A 136 -6.58 -15.82 0.02
N MET A 137 -5.54 -15.19 0.53
CA MET A 137 -5.58 -14.51 1.83
C MET A 137 -6.57 -13.34 1.83
N ARG A 138 -6.62 -12.53 0.76
CA ARG A 138 -7.58 -11.43 0.66
C ARG A 138 -9.02 -11.96 0.58
N MET A 139 -9.26 -13.08 -0.13
CA MET A 139 -10.58 -13.70 -0.23
C MET A 139 -11.07 -14.22 1.13
N GLU A 140 -10.19 -14.81 1.94
CA GLU A 140 -10.52 -15.23 3.33
C GLU A 140 -11.01 -14.08 4.20
N LYS A 141 -10.61 -12.84 3.87
CA LYS A 141 -11.03 -11.60 4.56
C LYS A 141 -12.20 -10.90 3.84
N MET A 142 -12.71 -11.48 2.75
CA MET A 142 -13.74 -10.87 1.88
C MET A 142 -13.29 -9.52 1.28
N TYR A 143 -11.99 -9.35 1.01
CA TYR A 143 -11.49 -8.17 0.33
C TYR A 143 -11.65 -8.37 -1.18
N LEU A 144 -12.33 -7.43 -1.81
CA LEU A 144 -12.67 -7.49 -3.23
C LEU A 144 -11.50 -7.01 -4.09
N HIS A 145 -11.35 -7.63 -5.25
CA HIS A 145 -10.37 -7.25 -6.25
C HIS A 145 -11.07 -6.49 -7.38
N TRP A 146 -10.72 -5.22 -7.53
CA TRP A 146 -11.25 -4.40 -8.61
C TRP A 146 -10.87 -4.95 -10.00
N GLY A 147 -11.87 -5.03 -10.86
CA GLY A 147 -11.73 -5.58 -12.22
C GLY A 147 -11.75 -7.11 -12.27
N HIS A 148 -11.97 -7.78 -11.13
CA HIS A 148 -12.07 -9.23 -11.03
C HIS A 148 -13.35 -9.65 -10.31
N ASP A 149 -13.55 -9.23 -9.06
CA ASP A 149 -14.73 -9.52 -8.25
C ASP A 149 -15.82 -8.45 -8.37
N ILE A 150 -15.39 -7.22 -8.64
CA ILE A 150 -16.25 -6.04 -8.83
C ILE A 150 -15.80 -5.27 -10.07
N SER A 151 -16.74 -4.58 -10.69
CA SER A 151 -16.57 -3.87 -11.95
C SER A 151 -17.15 -2.44 -11.85
N PRO A 152 -17.10 -1.63 -12.91
CA PRO A 152 -17.82 -0.36 -12.96
C PRO A 152 -19.35 -0.47 -12.90
N GLU A 153 -19.90 -1.69 -13.03
CA GLU A 153 -21.35 -1.93 -13.03
C GLU A 153 -21.95 -1.94 -11.62
N GLU A 154 -21.12 -2.30 -10.60
CA GLU A 154 -21.52 -2.29 -9.20
C GLU A 154 -21.19 -0.95 -8.54
N ASN A 155 -22.13 -0.37 -7.82
CA ASN A 155 -21.84 0.76 -6.92
C ASN A 155 -21.26 0.27 -5.59
N PRO A 156 -20.61 1.14 -4.80
CA PRO A 156 -19.97 0.75 -3.54
C PRO A 156 -20.91 0.07 -2.53
N PHE A 157 -22.19 0.38 -2.53
CA PHE A 157 -23.17 -0.22 -1.61
C PHE A 157 -23.52 -1.63 -2.03
N GLU A 158 -23.71 -1.87 -3.34
CA GLU A 158 -23.93 -3.21 -3.91
C GLU A 158 -22.73 -4.11 -3.67
N ALA A 159 -21.51 -3.55 -3.75
CA ALA A 159 -20.27 -4.25 -3.46
C ALA A 159 -20.00 -4.46 -1.95
N GLY A 160 -20.89 -4.01 -1.05
CA GLY A 160 -20.65 -4.09 0.39
C GLY A 160 -19.61 -3.12 0.93
N LEU A 161 -19.17 -2.15 0.14
CA LEU A 161 -18.14 -1.16 0.46
C LEU A 161 -18.72 0.16 1.00
N GLY A 162 -19.92 0.13 1.53
CA GLY A 162 -20.60 1.34 2.06
C GLY A 162 -19.80 2.06 3.16
N PHE A 163 -18.94 1.34 3.90
CA PHE A 163 -18.06 1.93 4.90
C PHE A 163 -17.01 2.88 4.30
N ALA A 164 -16.64 2.72 3.03
CA ALA A 164 -15.68 3.55 2.31
C ALA A 164 -16.33 4.84 1.75
N VAL A 165 -17.68 4.94 1.80
CA VAL A 165 -18.41 6.07 1.26
C VAL A 165 -18.77 7.07 2.36
N ARG A 166 -18.18 8.25 2.31
CA ARG A 166 -18.50 9.35 3.23
C ARG A 166 -19.69 10.15 2.69
N LEU A 167 -20.90 9.79 3.10
CA LEU A 167 -22.15 10.44 2.67
C LEU A 167 -22.33 11.86 3.24
N LYS A 168 -21.72 12.15 4.39
CA LYS A 168 -21.78 13.46 5.03
C LYS A 168 -20.41 14.11 4.89
N LYS A 169 -20.18 14.77 3.78
CA LYS A 169 -19.07 15.73 3.63
C LYS A 169 -19.59 17.10 4.05
N GLU A 170 -18.86 17.78 4.92
CA GLU A 170 -18.98 19.23 5.05
C GLU A 170 -18.35 19.83 3.79
N GLU A 171 -19.07 20.75 3.14
CA GLU A 171 -18.60 21.47 1.95
C GLU A 171 -17.41 22.39 2.27
#